data_afc786ab6e5055b95ae88a8c4a373365
#
_entry.id   afc786ab6e5055b95ae88a8c4a373365
#
_cell.length_a   1.000
_cell.length_b   1.000
_cell.length_c   1.000
_cell.angle_alpha   90.00
_cell.angle_beta   90.00
_cell.angle_gamma   90.00
#
_symmetry.space_group_name_H-M   'P 1'
#
loop_
_entity.id
_entity.type
_entity.pdbx_description
1 polymer ?
#
loop_
_entity_poly.entity_id
_entity_poly.type
_entity_poly.pdbx_seq_one_letter_code
_entity_poly.pdbx_strand_id
1 'polypeptide(L)'
;MKVVELINIHKDKKNFSFEVLPPLKGTGTGKLFATIDKLKEFDPLYINITTHHSEYVYRELDNGQFERMRIRRRPGTVAIAAAIQQKYGIPVIPHVICSGATIEHIEYELLDLQFLGIDNLLLLRGDKAKDDRVFTPVAGGHAHTTDLIEQVNRFNRGYFADGSAIKVPGTPFGYGPLYAQ
;
A
#
# COMPACT_ATOMS: atom_id res chain seq x y z
N MET A 1 4.15 -7.28 14.78
CA MET A 1 3.00 -8.04 15.37
C MET A 1 1.87 -8.01 14.37
N LYS A 2 1.24 -9.16 14.13
CA LYS A 2 0.12 -9.25 13.18
C LYS A 2 -1.15 -8.63 13.77
N VAL A 3 -1.87 -7.85 12.97
CA VAL A 3 -3.10 -7.17 13.41
C VAL A 3 -4.17 -8.18 13.86
N VAL A 4 -4.22 -9.37 13.24
CA VAL A 4 -5.12 -10.45 13.67
C VAL A 4 -4.83 -10.89 15.12
N GLU A 5 -3.55 -10.94 15.51
CA GLU A 5 -3.14 -11.26 16.90
C GLU A 5 -3.58 -10.13 17.85
N LEU A 6 -3.39 -8.86 17.44
CA LEU A 6 -3.84 -7.70 18.22
C LEU A 6 -5.35 -7.70 18.43
N ILE A 7 -6.12 -7.96 17.38
CA ILE A 7 -7.59 -8.05 17.48
C ILE A 7 -8.00 -9.15 18.45
N ASN A 8 -7.35 -10.31 18.39
CA ASN A 8 -7.64 -11.42 19.30
C ASN A 8 -7.31 -11.12 20.76
N ILE A 9 -6.19 -10.44 21.01
CA ILE A 9 -5.80 -10.01 22.36
C ILE A 9 -6.81 -9.01 22.95
N HIS A 10 -7.38 -8.13 22.12
CA HIS A 10 -8.28 -7.06 22.51
C HIS A 10 -9.75 -7.35 22.20
N LYS A 11 -10.14 -8.61 21.96
CA LYS A 11 -11.49 -8.98 21.52
C LYS A 11 -12.62 -8.53 22.45
N ASP A 12 -12.33 -8.37 23.74
CA ASP A 12 -13.32 -8.00 24.76
C ASP A 12 -13.43 -6.46 24.94
N LYS A 13 -12.71 -5.69 24.14
CA LYS A 13 -12.73 -4.22 24.15
C LYS A 13 -13.25 -3.66 22.85
N LYS A 14 -13.79 -2.43 22.91
CA LYS A 14 -14.04 -1.67 21.69
C LYS A 14 -12.71 -1.18 21.13
N ASN A 15 -12.37 -1.61 19.93
CA ASN A 15 -11.15 -1.25 19.26
C ASN A 15 -11.45 -0.23 18.16
N PHE A 16 -10.56 0.74 18.00
CA PHE A 16 -10.61 1.73 16.93
C PHE A 16 -9.46 1.47 15.96
N SER A 17 -9.70 1.70 14.69
CA SER A 17 -8.68 1.84 13.66
C SER A 17 -9.03 3.03 12.80
N PHE A 18 -8.04 3.64 12.21
CA PHE A 18 -8.25 4.79 11.32
C PHE A 18 -7.61 4.49 9.97
N GLU A 19 -8.12 5.16 8.95
CA GLU A 19 -7.51 5.17 7.63
C GLU A 19 -7.02 6.58 7.33
N VAL A 20 -5.78 6.68 6.85
CA VAL A 20 -5.18 7.96 6.50
C VAL A 20 -4.77 7.98 5.04
N LEU A 21 -5.03 9.12 4.40
CA LEU A 21 -4.62 9.38 3.04
C LEU A 21 -3.25 10.09 3.06
N PRO A 22 -2.24 9.59 2.32
CA PRO A 22 -0.97 10.29 2.19
C PRO A 22 -1.15 11.74 1.74
N PRO A 23 -0.39 12.70 2.28
CA PRO A 23 -0.53 14.11 1.94
C PRO A 23 -0.15 14.38 0.48
N LEU A 24 -0.59 15.51 -0.06
CA LEU A 24 -0.18 15.92 -1.40
C LEU A 24 1.33 16.22 -1.46
N LYS A 25 1.92 16.02 -2.63
CA LYS A 25 3.32 16.35 -2.93
C LYS A 25 3.63 17.81 -2.56
N GLY A 26 4.78 18.02 -1.92
CA GLY A 26 5.19 19.33 -1.41
C GLY A 26 4.71 19.63 0.01
N THR A 27 3.81 18.82 0.56
CA THR A 27 3.44 18.91 1.97
C THR A 27 4.35 17.96 2.76
N GLY A 28 5.15 18.46 3.64
CA GLY A 28 6.03 17.65 4.49
C GLY A 28 5.26 16.76 5.48
N THR A 29 5.98 16.06 6.34
CA THR A 29 5.42 15.15 7.36
C THR A 29 4.58 15.86 8.42
N GLY A 30 4.72 17.17 8.59
CA GLY A 30 4.07 17.93 9.67
C GLY A 30 2.54 17.80 9.68
N LYS A 31 1.88 17.90 8.51
CA LYS A 31 0.42 17.74 8.42
C LYS A 31 -0.02 16.32 8.77
N LEU A 32 0.73 15.31 8.32
CA LEU A 32 0.47 13.92 8.66
C LEU A 32 0.57 13.72 10.17
N PHE A 33 1.68 14.14 10.76
CA PHE A 33 1.92 13.97 12.19
C PHE A 33 0.90 14.72 13.05
N ALA A 34 0.52 15.95 12.68
CA ALA A 34 -0.54 16.68 13.37
C ALA A 34 -1.90 15.95 13.32
N THR A 35 -2.17 15.19 12.26
CA THR A 35 -3.36 14.33 12.19
C THR A 35 -3.21 13.12 13.12
N ILE A 36 -2.09 12.41 13.05
CA ILE A 36 -1.84 11.24 13.90
C ILE A 36 -1.81 11.63 15.38
N ASP A 37 -1.25 12.79 15.73
CA ASP A 37 -1.23 13.30 17.11
C ASP A 37 -2.64 13.44 17.73
N LYS A 38 -3.63 13.77 16.91
CA LYS A 38 -5.04 13.79 17.34
C LYS A 38 -5.65 12.39 17.39
N LEU A 39 -5.34 11.55 16.42
CA LEU A 39 -5.93 10.21 16.34
C LEU A 39 -5.41 9.27 17.42
N LYS A 40 -4.16 9.43 17.88
CA LYS A 40 -3.58 8.59 18.94
C LYS A 40 -4.28 8.75 20.27
N GLU A 41 -5.01 9.87 20.52
CA GLU A 41 -5.79 10.08 21.75
C GLU A 41 -6.90 9.03 21.90
N PHE A 42 -7.32 8.39 20.82
CA PHE A 42 -8.31 7.32 20.79
C PHE A 42 -7.72 5.91 20.93
N ASP A 43 -6.41 5.80 21.20
CA ASP A 43 -5.69 4.53 21.31
C ASP A 43 -5.97 3.55 20.15
N PRO A 44 -5.69 3.95 18.90
CA PRO A 44 -6.02 3.11 17.76
C PRO A 44 -5.19 1.83 17.75
N LEU A 45 -5.84 0.71 17.48
CA LEU A 45 -5.20 -0.60 17.41
C LEU A 45 -4.21 -0.68 16.22
N TYR A 46 -4.54 -0.02 15.12
CA TYR A 46 -3.70 0.12 13.93
C TYR A 46 -4.18 1.27 13.05
N ILE A 47 -3.36 1.66 12.09
CA ILE A 47 -3.68 2.69 11.09
C ILE A 47 -3.51 2.10 9.69
N ASN A 48 -4.58 2.17 8.88
CA ASN A 48 -4.54 1.90 7.45
C ASN A 48 -3.96 3.09 6.69
N ILE A 49 -3.23 2.81 5.63
CA ILE A 49 -2.65 3.85 4.77
C ILE A 49 -3.12 3.60 3.35
N THR A 50 -4.04 4.45 2.89
CA THR A 50 -4.64 4.33 1.57
C THR A 50 -3.63 4.59 0.47
N THR A 51 -3.56 3.72 -0.52
CA THR A 51 -2.86 4.01 -1.79
C THR A 51 -3.78 4.79 -2.71
N HIS A 52 -3.31 5.94 -3.15
CA HIS A 52 -4.00 6.69 -4.20
C HIS A 52 -3.39 6.36 -5.56
N HIS A 53 -4.24 5.97 -6.49
CA HIS A 53 -3.78 5.67 -7.85
C HIS A 53 -3.19 6.91 -8.54
N SER A 54 -2.38 6.67 -9.57
CA SER A 54 -1.81 7.74 -10.40
C SER A 54 -2.90 8.40 -11.22
N GLU A 55 -2.77 9.70 -11.40
CA GLU A 55 -3.62 10.47 -12.31
C GLU A 55 -2.98 10.51 -13.69
N TYR A 56 -3.79 10.69 -14.73
CA TYR A 56 -3.32 10.98 -16.06
C TYR A 56 -3.45 12.47 -16.35
N VAL A 57 -2.43 13.01 -17.00
CA VAL A 57 -2.44 14.37 -17.58
C VAL A 57 -2.05 14.27 -19.04
N TYR A 58 -2.57 15.17 -19.86
CA TYR A 58 -2.20 15.26 -21.26
C TYR A 58 -1.25 16.45 -21.44
N ARG A 59 -0.10 16.17 -22.03
CA ARG A 59 0.89 17.18 -22.40
C ARG A 59 0.84 17.36 -23.91
N GLU A 60 0.68 18.60 -24.36
CA GLU A 60 0.81 18.93 -25.78
C GLU A 60 2.29 18.88 -26.18
N LEU A 61 2.56 18.25 -27.31
CA LEU A 61 3.86 18.15 -27.93
C LEU A 61 4.00 19.23 -29.01
N ASP A 62 5.25 19.57 -29.39
CA ASP A 62 5.55 20.61 -30.40
C ASP A 62 4.91 20.35 -31.77
N ASN A 63 4.52 19.09 -32.05
CA ASN A 63 3.83 18.70 -33.28
C ASN A 63 2.29 18.77 -33.18
N GLY A 64 1.74 19.33 -32.09
CA GLY A 64 0.30 19.43 -31.85
C GLY A 64 -0.39 18.13 -31.39
N GLN A 65 0.38 17.06 -31.14
CA GLN A 65 -0.15 15.82 -30.57
C GLN A 65 -0.15 15.91 -29.04
N PHE A 66 -1.01 15.09 -28.42
CA PHE A 66 -1.07 14.98 -26.96
C PHE A 66 -0.47 13.66 -26.49
N GLU A 67 0.47 13.76 -25.57
CA GLU A 67 1.02 12.60 -24.85
C GLU A 67 0.28 12.41 -23.54
N ARG A 68 -0.24 11.20 -23.29
CA ARG A 68 -0.85 10.82 -22.01
C ARG A 68 0.25 10.43 -21.03
N MET A 69 0.46 11.27 -20.02
CA MET A 69 1.45 11.04 -18.96
C MET A 69 0.79 10.63 -17.67
N ARG A 70 1.40 9.67 -16.97
CA ARG A 70 0.98 9.29 -15.63
C ARG A 70 1.78 10.08 -14.59
N ILE A 71 1.07 10.69 -13.64
CA ILE A 71 1.69 11.43 -12.54
C ILE A 71 1.24 10.89 -11.19
N ARG A 72 2.16 10.89 -10.23
CA ARG A 72 1.88 10.59 -8.82
C ARG A 72 1.93 11.88 -8.04
N ARG A 73 0.85 12.20 -7.34
CA ARG A 73 0.73 13.44 -6.54
C ARG A 73 0.94 13.23 -5.06
N ARG A 74 1.07 11.99 -4.61
CA ARG A 74 1.23 11.61 -3.20
C ARG A 74 2.42 10.68 -3.02
N PRO A 75 3.08 10.69 -1.85
CA PRO A 75 4.10 9.70 -1.53
C PRO A 75 3.48 8.30 -1.48
N GLY A 76 4.31 7.28 -1.66
CA GLY A 76 3.91 5.88 -1.54
C GLY A 76 3.59 5.51 -0.09
N THR A 77 2.80 4.45 0.07
CA THR A 77 2.36 3.96 1.38
C THR A 77 3.52 3.48 2.25
N VAL A 78 4.58 2.95 1.64
CA VAL A 78 5.81 2.52 2.34
C VAL A 78 6.42 3.65 3.17
N ALA A 79 6.64 4.82 2.55
CA ALA A 79 7.23 5.97 3.24
C ALA A 79 6.36 6.47 4.41
N ILE A 80 5.04 6.48 4.21
CA ILE A 80 4.09 6.90 5.25
C ILE A 80 4.04 5.88 6.38
N ALA A 81 4.02 4.59 6.05
CA ALA A 81 4.03 3.49 7.01
C ALA A 81 5.28 3.55 7.89
N ALA A 82 6.46 3.69 7.27
CA ALA A 82 7.72 3.85 8.00
C ALA A 82 7.69 5.05 8.94
N ALA A 83 7.21 6.21 8.47
CA ALA A 83 7.16 7.44 9.27
C ALA A 83 6.23 7.31 10.48
N ILE A 84 5.06 6.67 10.31
CA ILE A 84 4.10 6.47 11.42
C ILE A 84 4.64 5.43 12.40
N GLN A 85 5.07 4.28 11.92
CA GLN A 85 5.56 3.19 12.77
C GLN A 85 6.78 3.63 13.58
N GLN A 86 7.75 4.30 12.96
CA GLN A 86 8.97 4.77 13.63
C GLN A 86 8.68 5.82 14.70
N LYS A 87 7.79 6.77 14.40
CA LYS A 87 7.52 7.88 15.35
C LYS A 87 6.57 7.49 16.47
N TYR A 88 5.55 6.68 16.19
CA TYR A 88 4.46 6.44 17.13
C TYR A 88 4.40 5.01 17.66
N GLY A 89 5.10 4.07 17.06
CA GLY A 89 5.01 2.65 17.41
C GLY A 89 3.63 2.02 17.13
N ILE A 90 2.73 2.73 16.45
CA ILE A 90 1.39 2.24 16.12
C ILE A 90 1.52 1.27 14.91
N PRO A 91 0.95 0.06 14.99
CA PRO A 91 0.90 -0.86 13.87
C PRO A 91 0.25 -0.23 12.64
N VAL A 92 0.82 -0.48 11.48
CA VAL A 92 0.33 0.08 10.22
C VAL A 92 -0.06 -1.01 9.23
N ILE A 93 -1.06 -0.71 8.40
CA ILE A 93 -1.48 -1.56 7.28
C ILE A 93 -1.43 -0.72 6.00
N PRO A 94 -0.29 -0.73 5.28
CA PRO A 94 -0.22 -0.10 3.97
C PRO A 94 -1.08 -0.87 2.96
N HIS A 95 -1.80 -0.14 2.12
CA HIS A 95 -2.52 -0.70 1.00
C HIS A 95 -1.56 -0.91 -0.17
N VAL A 96 -1.56 -2.11 -0.73
CA VAL A 96 -0.86 -2.47 -1.96
C VAL A 96 -1.89 -2.77 -3.03
N ILE A 97 -1.80 -2.12 -4.19
CA ILE A 97 -2.84 -2.20 -5.22
C ILE A 97 -2.29 -2.62 -6.58
N CYS A 98 -3.09 -3.36 -7.36
CA CYS A 98 -2.77 -3.70 -8.75
C CYS A 98 -2.80 -2.45 -9.65
N SER A 99 -3.69 -1.49 -9.35
CA SER A 99 -3.91 -0.32 -10.20
C SER A 99 -2.63 0.50 -10.41
N GLY A 100 -2.16 0.54 -11.64
CA GLY A 100 -1.01 1.33 -12.03
C GLY A 100 0.34 0.82 -11.53
N ALA A 101 0.44 -0.41 -11.03
CA ALA A 101 1.66 -1.05 -10.59
C ALA A 101 2.02 -2.25 -11.47
N THR A 102 3.29 -2.40 -11.78
CA THR A 102 3.82 -3.63 -12.38
C THR A 102 4.13 -4.65 -11.28
N ILE A 103 4.26 -5.92 -11.66
CA ILE A 103 4.68 -6.99 -10.75
C ILE A 103 6.01 -6.64 -10.09
N GLU A 104 6.97 -6.13 -10.86
CA GLU A 104 8.28 -5.66 -10.38
C GLU A 104 8.14 -4.53 -9.34
N HIS A 105 7.29 -3.54 -9.62
CA HIS A 105 7.07 -2.43 -8.68
C HIS A 105 6.50 -2.91 -7.34
N ILE A 106 5.55 -3.85 -7.39
CA ILE A 106 4.99 -4.47 -6.19
C ILE A 106 6.06 -5.25 -5.43
N GLU A 107 6.94 -5.96 -6.14
CA GLU A 107 8.03 -6.71 -5.50
C GLU A 107 8.98 -5.79 -4.74
N TYR A 108 9.34 -4.62 -5.30
CA TYR A 108 10.11 -3.60 -4.59
C TYR A 108 9.38 -3.07 -3.35
N GLU A 109 8.07 -2.80 -3.45
CA GLU A 109 7.28 -2.40 -2.28
C GLU A 109 7.31 -3.47 -1.19
N LEU A 110 7.19 -4.75 -1.53
CA LEU A 110 7.24 -5.86 -0.58
C LEU A 110 8.61 -5.97 0.10
N LEU A 111 9.71 -5.80 -0.64
CA LEU A 111 11.06 -5.79 -0.09
C LEU A 111 11.26 -4.64 0.90
N ASP A 112 10.83 -3.44 0.55
CA ASP A 112 10.93 -2.27 1.42
C ASP A 112 10.11 -2.44 2.70
N LEU A 113 8.87 -2.92 2.58
CA LEU A 113 8.00 -3.17 3.73
C LEU A 113 8.57 -4.25 4.66
N GLN A 114 9.11 -5.32 4.09
CA GLN A 114 9.77 -6.37 4.87
C GLN A 114 11.02 -5.85 5.59
N PHE A 115 11.86 -5.07 4.91
CA PHE A 115 13.03 -4.43 5.52
C PHE A 115 12.65 -3.53 6.70
N LEU A 116 11.52 -2.84 6.61
CA LEU A 116 11.00 -1.97 7.66
C LEU A 116 10.28 -2.72 8.79
N GLY A 117 10.15 -4.06 8.71
CA GLY A 117 9.41 -4.87 9.69
C GLY A 117 7.91 -4.59 9.71
N ILE A 118 7.33 -4.23 8.56
CA ILE A 118 5.90 -4.02 8.39
C ILE A 118 5.27 -5.31 7.91
N ASP A 119 4.56 -6.00 8.80
CA ASP A 119 4.08 -7.37 8.60
C ASP A 119 2.63 -7.45 8.11
N ASN A 120 1.92 -6.32 8.04
CA ASN A 120 0.49 -6.30 7.72
C ASN A 120 0.24 -5.51 6.43
N LEU A 121 -0.51 -6.10 5.51
CA LEU A 121 -0.85 -5.50 4.22
C LEU A 121 -2.35 -5.58 3.97
N LEU A 122 -2.91 -4.59 3.29
CA LEU A 122 -4.22 -4.70 2.65
C LEU A 122 -4.02 -4.77 1.14
N LEU A 123 -4.37 -5.92 0.56
CA LEU A 123 -4.20 -6.19 -0.86
C LEU A 123 -5.51 -5.90 -1.60
N LEU A 124 -5.46 -5.03 -2.59
CA LEU A 124 -6.63 -4.59 -3.35
C LEU A 124 -6.31 -4.57 -4.85
N ARG A 125 -7.33 -4.69 -5.68
CA ARG A 125 -7.17 -4.41 -7.11
C ARG A 125 -6.91 -2.92 -7.34
N GLY A 126 -7.56 -2.08 -6.57
CA GLY A 126 -7.65 -0.65 -6.78
C GLY A 126 -8.69 -0.30 -7.85
N ASP A 127 -8.94 0.99 -7.97
CA ASP A 127 -9.93 1.53 -8.90
C ASP A 127 -9.38 1.63 -10.33
N LYS A 128 -10.30 1.70 -11.29
CA LYS A 128 -9.97 2.11 -12.66
C LYS A 128 -9.50 3.56 -12.68
N ALA A 129 -8.70 3.94 -13.67
CA ALA A 129 -8.39 5.35 -13.88
C ALA A 129 -9.67 6.15 -14.16
N LYS A 130 -9.67 7.43 -13.76
CA LYS A 130 -10.87 8.30 -13.80
C LYS A 130 -11.54 8.31 -15.18
N ASP A 131 -10.73 8.33 -16.23
CA ASP A 131 -11.20 8.46 -17.62
C ASP A 131 -11.40 7.09 -18.31
N ASP A 132 -11.07 5.99 -17.65
CA ASP A 132 -11.25 4.67 -18.20
C ASP A 132 -12.67 4.14 -17.94
N ARG A 133 -13.24 3.39 -18.89
CA ARG A 133 -14.55 2.75 -18.73
C ARG A 133 -14.50 1.54 -17.82
N VAL A 134 -13.42 0.80 -17.89
CA VAL A 134 -13.17 -0.43 -17.12
C VAL A 134 -11.76 -0.40 -16.54
N PHE A 135 -11.53 -1.21 -15.50
CA PHE A 135 -10.19 -1.42 -15.00
C PHE A 135 -9.32 -2.11 -16.06
N THR A 136 -8.17 -1.53 -16.34
CA THR A 136 -7.17 -2.10 -17.26
C THR A 136 -5.83 -2.12 -16.53
N PRO A 137 -5.20 -3.30 -16.35
CA PRO A 137 -3.88 -3.38 -15.76
C PRO A 137 -2.85 -2.69 -16.65
N VAL A 138 -1.78 -2.19 -16.07
CA VAL A 138 -0.61 -1.76 -16.83
C VAL A 138 0.08 -2.98 -17.45
N ALA A 139 0.84 -2.78 -18.51
CA ALA A 139 1.66 -3.85 -19.08
C ALA A 139 2.61 -4.41 -17.99
N GLY A 140 2.60 -5.72 -17.79
CA GLY A 140 3.34 -6.38 -16.70
C GLY A 140 2.75 -6.20 -15.30
N GLY A 141 1.50 -5.75 -15.18
CA GLY A 141 0.78 -5.64 -13.92
C GLY A 141 -0.30 -6.71 -13.75
N HIS A 142 -0.84 -6.82 -12.53
CA HIS A 142 -1.92 -7.75 -12.21
C HIS A 142 -3.30 -7.22 -12.62
N ALA A 143 -4.15 -8.12 -13.11
CA ALA A 143 -5.54 -7.80 -13.45
C ALA A 143 -6.49 -7.94 -12.25
N HIS A 144 -6.20 -8.85 -11.34
CA HIS A 144 -7.05 -9.18 -10.20
C HIS A 144 -6.28 -9.18 -8.89
N THR A 145 -6.99 -8.92 -7.79
CA THR A 145 -6.42 -9.00 -6.44
C THR A 145 -5.90 -10.41 -6.13
N THR A 146 -6.52 -11.45 -6.70
CA THR A 146 -6.08 -12.84 -6.53
C THR A 146 -4.67 -13.07 -7.08
N ASP A 147 -4.31 -12.41 -8.18
CA ASP A 147 -2.97 -12.50 -8.76
C ASP A 147 -1.93 -11.83 -7.84
N LEU A 148 -2.30 -10.68 -7.25
CA LEU A 148 -1.50 -9.98 -6.27
C LEU A 148 -1.30 -10.82 -4.99
N ILE A 149 -2.37 -11.47 -4.51
CA ILE A 149 -2.30 -12.39 -3.36
C ILE A 149 -1.33 -13.53 -3.65
N GLU A 150 -1.37 -14.12 -4.85
CA GLU A 150 -0.44 -15.19 -5.22
C GLU A 150 1.01 -14.69 -5.28
N GLN A 151 1.27 -13.47 -5.77
CA GLN A 151 2.60 -12.88 -5.72
C GLN A 151 3.10 -12.75 -4.28
N VAL A 152 2.28 -12.22 -3.36
CA VAL A 152 2.65 -12.10 -1.93
C VAL A 152 2.82 -13.46 -1.28
N ASN A 153 1.98 -14.45 -1.60
CA ASN A 153 2.13 -15.83 -1.13
C ASN A 153 3.44 -16.45 -1.59
N ARG A 154 3.82 -16.22 -2.85
CA ARG A 154 5.10 -16.68 -3.40
C ARG A 154 6.27 -16.03 -2.68
N PHE A 155 6.21 -14.72 -2.45
CA PHE A 155 7.19 -13.98 -1.68
C PHE A 155 7.31 -14.53 -0.24
N ASN A 156 6.19 -14.80 0.43
CA ASN A 156 6.16 -15.41 1.76
C ASN A 156 6.78 -16.81 1.79
N ARG A 157 6.70 -17.58 0.69
CA ARG A 157 7.36 -18.88 0.53
C ARG A 157 8.85 -18.78 0.19
N GLY A 158 9.38 -17.56 0.04
CA GLY A 158 10.79 -17.31 -0.24
C GLY A 158 11.15 -17.29 -1.72
N TYR A 159 10.23 -16.86 -2.60
CA TYR A 159 10.48 -16.74 -4.03
C TYR A 159 10.09 -15.36 -4.56
N PHE A 160 10.93 -14.83 -5.44
CA PHE A 160 10.64 -13.65 -6.23
C PHE A 160 9.60 -13.94 -7.33
N ALA A 161 9.11 -12.88 -7.97
CA ALA A 161 8.11 -13.01 -9.04
C ALA A 161 8.63 -13.78 -10.26
N ASP A 162 9.93 -13.72 -10.54
CA ASP A 162 10.61 -14.47 -11.59
C ASP A 162 10.84 -15.95 -11.25
N GLY A 163 10.51 -16.37 -10.02
CA GLY A 163 10.68 -17.73 -9.52
C GLY A 163 12.05 -18.01 -8.87
N SER A 164 12.96 -17.05 -8.85
CA SER A 164 14.23 -17.19 -8.15
C SER A 164 14.04 -17.19 -6.64
N ALA A 165 14.88 -17.93 -5.91
CA ALA A 165 14.77 -18.05 -4.46
C ALA A 165 15.34 -16.83 -3.74
N ILE A 166 14.64 -16.37 -2.70
CA ILE A 166 15.12 -15.37 -1.76
C ILE A 166 16.14 -16.06 -0.83
N LYS A 167 17.37 -15.61 -0.84
CA LYS A 167 18.47 -16.26 -0.08
C LYS A 167 18.27 -16.21 1.43
N VAL A 168 17.65 -15.15 1.92
CA VAL A 168 17.35 -14.97 3.35
C VAL A 168 15.87 -14.60 3.44
N PRO A 169 14.96 -15.56 3.65
CA PRO A 169 13.55 -15.28 3.82
C PRO A 169 13.32 -14.39 5.03
N GLY A 170 12.53 -13.34 4.87
CA GLY A 170 12.09 -12.51 5.96
C GLY A 170 10.86 -13.08 6.68
N THR A 171 10.27 -12.28 7.58
CA THR A 171 9.02 -12.63 8.23
C THR A 171 7.87 -12.59 7.22
N PRO A 172 7.05 -13.64 7.13
CA PRO A 172 5.91 -13.67 6.22
C PRO A 172 4.90 -12.55 6.52
N PHE A 173 4.40 -11.89 5.49
CA PHE A 173 3.32 -10.91 5.62
C PHE A 173 2.03 -11.57 6.11
N GLY A 174 1.34 -10.88 7.01
CA GLY A 174 -0.06 -11.11 7.30
C GLY A 174 -0.93 -10.31 6.35
N TYR A 175 -2.10 -10.84 6.02
CA TYR A 175 -3.11 -10.10 5.27
C TYR A 175 -4.12 -9.52 6.23
N GLY A 176 -4.50 -8.25 6.02
CA GLY A 176 -5.70 -7.70 6.61
C GLY A 176 -6.96 -8.39 6.05
N PRO A 177 -8.13 -8.14 6.62
CA PRO A 177 -9.38 -8.69 6.08
C PRO A 177 -9.51 -8.28 4.61
N LEU A 178 -9.64 -9.27 3.75
CA LEU A 178 -9.91 -9.08 2.33
C LEU A 178 -11.35 -8.57 2.20
N TYR A 179 -11.52 -7.27 2.10
CA TYR A 179 -12.78 -6.73 1.62
C TYR A 179 -12.77 -6.88 0.10
N ALA A 180 -13.46 -7.90 -0.39
CA ALA A 180 -13.79 -8.00 -1.81
C ALA A 180 -14.75 -6.85 -2.14
N GLN A 181 -14.29 -5.90 -2.94
CA GLN A 181 -15.14 -4.99 -3.69
C GLN A 181 -15.28 -5.47 -5.11
#